data_5bd31d57c7dcde6469dbf89dea7a0921
#
_entry.id   5bd31d57c7dcde6469dbf89dea7a0921
#
_cell.length_a   1.000
_cell.length_b   1.000
_cell.length_c   1.000
_cell.angle_alpha   90.00
_cell.angle_beta   90.00
_cell.angle_gamma   90.00
#
_symmetry.space_group_name_H-M   'P 1'
#
loop_
_entity.id
_entity.type
_entity.pdbx_description
1 polymer ?
#
loop_
_entity_poly.entity_id
_entity_poly.type
_entity_poly.pdbx_seq_one_letter_code
_entity_poly.pdbx_strand_id
1 'polypeptide(L)'
;RHTRSASVSLLGDVYKRQGYGGYCLPKDTKQLKANYKGVPQNIIGAIVEANRTRKDFVADRIMSLAQDRVTENEDYIIGIYRLTMKANSDNFRKSAIQGIMKRIENANKTIVIYEPTLNVSEFYGHEVVKNLEEFKEKCTVIVANRMETELRGVEDKVYTRDLYMRD
;
A
#
# COMPACT_ATOMS: atom_id res chain seq x y z
N ARG A 1 8.53 -27.29 22.89
CA ARG A 1 8.46 -25.95 23.57
C ARG A 1 9.01 -24.80 22.71
N HIS A 2 8.88 -24.80 21.38
CA HIS A 2 9.43 -23.71 20.55
C HIS A 2 8.46 -23.11 19.51
N THR A 3 7.17 -23.39 19.62
CA THR A 3 6.19 -22.98 18.60
C THR A 3 5.50 -21.63 18.83
N ARG A 4 5.72 -20.97 19.96
CA ARG A 4 5.07 -19.66 20.25
C ARG A 4 5.85 -18.43 19.77
N SER A 5 7.16 -18.56 19.56
CA SER A 5 7.99 -17.41 19.15
C SER A 5 7.87 -17.10 17.65
N ALA A 6 7.62 -18.09 16.81
CA ALA A 6 7.50 -17.93 15.36
C ALA A 6 6.20 -17.22 14.93
N SER A 7 5.11 -17.39 15.69
CA SER A 7 3.82 -16.78 15.34
C SER A 7 3.78 -15.25 15.58
N VAL A 8 4.53 -14.75 16.55
CA VAL A 8 4.59 -13.30 16.84
C VAL A 8 5.43 -12.54 15.83
N SER A 9 6.51 -13.15 15.32
CA SER A 9 7.32 -12.51 14.27
C SER A 9 6.59 -12.44 12.93
N LEU A 10 5.77 -13.44 12.61
CA LEU A 10 4.98 -13.49 11.39
C LEU A 10 3.86 -12.43 11.34
N LEU A 11 3.21 -12.14 12.48
CA LEU A 11 2.23 -11.07 12.59
C LEU A 11 2.86 -9.67 12.39
N GLY A 12 4.09 -9.46 12.88
CA GLY A 12 4.85 -8.25 12.64
C GLY A 12 5.23 -8.06 11.16
N ASP A 13 5.39 -9.12 10.40
CA ASP A 13 5.80 -9.07 9.00
C ASP A 13 4.66 -8.73 8.04
N VAL A 14 3.41 -9.06 8.35
CA VAL A 14 2.25 -8.71 7.51
C VAL A 14 2.13 -7.20 7.33
N TYR A 15 2.30 -6.43 8.40
CA TYR A 15 2.24 -4.97 8.36
C TYR A 15 3.48 -4.30 7.74
N LYS A 16 4.62 -4.97 7.75
CA LYS A 16 5.90 -4.43 7.27
C LYS A 16 6.15 -4.65 5.78
N ARG A 17 5.33 -5.45 5.11
CA ARG A 17 5.57 -5.86 3.72
C ARG A 17 5.35 -4.77 2.68
N GLN A 18 4.58 -3.75 3.00
CA GLN A 18 4.35 -2.57 2.15
C GLN A 18 5.25 -1.37 2.53
N GLY A 19 6.14 -1.55 3.49
CA GLY A 19 6.83 -0.47 4.17
C GLY A 19 6.01 0.05 5.36
N TYR A 20 6.66 0.71 6.29
CA TYR A 20 5.96 1.33 7.41
C TYR A 20 5.37 2.69 7.03
N GLY A 21 4.19 2.96 7.55
CA GLY A 21 3.42 4.18 7.37
C GLY A 21 2.87 4.67 8.71
N GLY A 22 1.81 5.48 8.65
CA GLY A 22 1.19 6.11 9.81
C GLY A 22 1.86 7.42 10.19
N TYR A 23 1.42 8.00 11.30
CA TYR A 23 1.89 9.32 11.74
C TYR A 23 3.24 9.23 12.47
N CYS A 24 3.37 8.32 13.43
CA CYS A 24 4.51 8.28 14.34
C CYS A 24 5.76 7.67 13.69
N LEU A 25 5.70 6.43 13.20
CA LEU A 25 6.88 5.71 12.74
C LEU A 25 7.71 6.46 11.67
N PRO A 26 7.11 7.01 10.59
CA PRO A 26 7.90 7.75 9.60
C PRO A 26 8.49 9.05 10.13
N LYS A 27 7.80 9.71 11.07
CA LYS A 27 8.30 10.93 11.71
C LYS A 27 9.44 10.59 12.65
N ASP A 28 9.24 9.64 13.54
CA ASP A 28 10.17 9.33 14.63
C ASP A 28 11.47 8.70 14.10
N THR A 29 11.38 7.84 13.08
CA THR A 29 12.60 7.31 12.41
C THR A 29 13.39 8.37 11.70
N LYS A 30 12.74 9.34 11.05
CA LYS A 30 13.43 10.49 10.43
C LYS A 30 14.02 11.42 11.48
N GLN A 31 13.31 11.69 12.56
CA GLN A 31 13.80 12.49 13.69
C GLN A 31 15.03 11.82 14.33
N LEU A 32 14.94 10.51 14.57
CA LEU A 32 16.06 9.75 15.09
C LEU A 32 17.28 9.83 14.16
N LYS A 33 17.08 9.66 12.85
CA LYS A 33 18.17 9.84 11.85
C LYS A 33 18.77 11.23 11.93
N ALA A 34 17.96 12.28 12.08
CA ALA A 34 18.43 13.66 12.18
C ALA A 34 19.24 13.90 13.47
N ASN A 35 18.85 13.31 14.60
CA ASN A 35 19.56 13.42 15.87
C ASN A 35 20.97 12.78 15.83
N TYR A 36 21.17 11.81 14.93
CA TYR A 36 22.48 11.19 14.70
C TYR A 36 23.33 11.90 13.65
N LYS A 37 22.96 13.13 13.26
CA LYS A 37 23.78 13.92 12.35
C LYS A 37 25.16 14.19 12.99
N GLY A 38 26.22 13.74 12.32
CA GLY A 38 27.59 13.86 12.84
C GLY A 38 28.05 12.74 13.78
N VAL A 39 27.16 11.77 14.09
CA VAL A 39 27.51 10.55 14.83
C VAL A 39 27.58 9.38 13.85
N PRO A 40 28.71 8.64 13.79
CA PRO A 40 28.84 7.48 12.91
C PRO A 40 27.79 6.41 13.24
N GLN A 41 26.92 6.09 12.26
CA GLN A 41 25.88 5.07 12.37
C GLN A 41 25.40 4.64 10.99
N ASN A 42 24.98 3.40 10.85
CA ASN A 42 24.45 2.85 9.59
C ASN A 42 23.01 2.38 9.74
N ILE A 43 22.64 1.80 10.88
CA ILE A 43 21.35 1.12 11.07
C ILE A 43 20.16 2.07 10.91
N ILE A 44 20.21 3.25 11.53
CA ILE A 44 19.08 4.19 11.51
C ILE A 44 18.88 4.75 10.09
N GLY A 45 20.00 5.04 9.40
CA GLY A 45 19.98 5.42 8.00
C GLY A 45 19.37 4.33 7.12
N ALA A 46 19.80 3.09 7.32
CA ALA A 46 19.32 1.92 6.59
C ALA A 46 17.83 1.65 6.81
N ILE A 47 17.30 1.86 8.03
CA ILE A 47 15.86 1.70 8.31
C ILE A 47 15.03 2.67 7.46
N VAL A 48 15.40 3.94 7.41
CA VAL A 48 14.68 4.95 6.62
C VAL A 48 14.76 4.65 5.13
N GLU A 49 15.93 4.24 4.65
CA GLU A 49 16.14 3.90 3.24
C GLU A 49 15.42 2.61 2.83
N ALA A 50 15.49 1.57 3.66
CA ALA A 50 14.77 0.31 3.42
C ALA A 50 13.26 0.53 3.25
N ASN A 51 12.67 1.47 4.00
CA ASN A 51 11.26 1.81 3.83
C ASN A 51 10.97 2.48 2.47
N ARG A 52 11.90 3.27 1.95
CA ARG A 52 11.81 3.85 0.60
C ARG A 52 11.90 2.77 -0.46
N THR A 53 12.97 1.99 -0.44
CA THR A 53 13.22 0.87 -1.37
C THR A 53 12.06 -0.11 -1.40
N ARG A 54 11.45 -0.37 -0.23
CA ARG A 54 10.29 -1.27 -0.16
C ARG A 54 9.07 -0.73 -0.92
N LYS A 55 8.81 0.57 -0.83
CA LYS A 55 7.69 1.20 -1.56
C LYS A 55 7.97 1.26 -3.05
N ASP A 56 9.23 1.49 -3.46
CA ASP A 56 9.64 1.43 -4.87
C ASP A 56 9.35 0.03 -5.42
N PHE A 57 9.86 -1.01 -4.78
CA PHE A 57 9.62 -2.41 -5.17
C PHE A 57 8.13 -2.77 -5.28
N VAL A 58 7.30 -2.33 -4.33
CA VAL A 58 5.87 -2.63 -4.34
C VAL A 58 5.17 -1.93 -5.51
N ALA A 59 5.49 -0.66 -5.77
CA ALA A 59 4.92 0.09 -6.89
C ALA A 59 5.32 -0.55 -8.24
N ASP A 60 6.60 -0.87 -8.42
CA ASP A 60 7.10 -1.53 -9.64
C ASP A 60 6.41 -2.88 -9.86
N ARG A 61 6.21 -3.66 -8.81
CA ARG A 61 5.52 -4.95 -8.90
C ARG A 61 4.05 -4.81 -9.28
N ILE A 62 3.35 -3.80 -8.74
CA ILE A 62 1.96 -3.51 -9.11
C ILE A 62 1.86 -3.12 -10.58
N MET A 63 2.73 -2.23 -11.04
CA MET A 63 2.75 -1.79 -12.44
C MET A 63 3.10 -2.93 -13.40
N SER A 64 4.06 -3.78 -13.05
CA SER A 64 4.38 -4.97 -13.82
C SER A 64 3.17 -5.91 -13.95
N LEU A 65 2.48 -6.19 -12.83
CA LEU A 65 1.29 -7.05 -12.85
C LEU A 65 0.13 -6.45 -13.67
N ALA A 66 -0.01 -5.13 -13.66
CA ALA A 66 -1.02 -4.46 -14.47
C ALA A 66 -0.65 -4.52 -15.96
N GLN A 67 0.63 -4.31 -16.31
CA GLN A 67 1.11 -4.40 -17.67
C GLN A 67 0.98 -5.82 -18.25
N ASP A 68 1.23 -6.85 -17.45
CA ASP A 68 1.09 -8.26 -17.85
C ASP A 68 -0.37 -8.66 -18.21
N ARG A 69 -1.35 -7.81 -17.87
CA ARG A 69 -2.80 -8.04 -18.07
C ARG A 69 -3.39 -7.30 -19.25
N VAL A 70 -2.64 -6.43 -19.86
CA VAL A 70 -3.04 -5.63 -21.03
C VAL A 70 -2.07 -5.86 -22.18
N THR A 71 -2.48 -5.52 -23.39
CA THR A 71 -1.55 -5.54 -24.53
C THR A 71 -0.54 -4.38 -24.43
N GLU A 72 0.55 -4.47 -25.16
CA GLU A 72 1.75 -3.62 -24.99
C GLU A 72 1.48 -2.10 -25.09
N ASN A 73 0.39 -1.71 -25.77
CA ASN A 73 0.02 -0.31 -26.00
C ASN A 73 -1.30 0.10 -25.31
N GLU A 74 -1.89 -0.75 -24.50
CA GLU A 74 -3.11 -0.44 -23.77
C GLU A 74 -2.81 0.21 -22.42
N ASP A 75 -3.61 1.23 -22.09
CA ASP A 75 -3.59 1.84 -20.75
C ASP A 75 -4.26 0.91 -19.73
N TYR A 76 -3.74 0.91 -18.53
CA TYR A 76 -4.31 0.16 -17.43
C TYR A 76 -4.66 1.07 -16.25
N ILE A 77 -5.66 0.66 -15.49
CA ILE A 77 -6.15 1.38 -14.31
C ILE A 77 -5.80 0.59 -13.06
N ILE A 78 -5.13 1.26 -12.12
CA ILE A 78 -4.78 0.69 -10.82
C ILE A 78 -5.79 1.18 -9.79
N GLY A 79 -6.56 0.26 -9.25
CA GLY A 79 -7.49 0.52 -8.17
C GLY A 79 -6.82 0.47 -6.81
N ILE A 80 -7.10 1.44 -5.97
CA ILE A 80 -6.71 1.43 -4.55
C ILE A 80 -7.96 1.11 -3.73
N TYR A 81 -8.00 -0.09 -3.18
CA TYR A 81 -9.08 -0.52 -2.31
C TYR A 81 -8.77 -0.17 -0.87
N ARG A 82 -9.46 0.84 -0.37
CA ARG A 82 -9.31 1.49 0.94
C ARG A 82 -7.92 2.10 1.20
N LEU A 83 -7.93 3.29 1.70
CA LEU A 83 -6.73 4.07 2.04
C LEU A 83 -6.20 3.75 3.44
N THR A 84 -7.03 3.16 4.29
CA THR A 84 -6.70 2.85 5.68
C THR A 84 -6.11 1.45 5.82
N MET A 85 -5.22 1.28 6.80
CA MET A 85 -4.66 -0.03 7.16
C MET A 85 -5.51 -0.78 8.19
N LYS A 86 -6.38 -0.08 8.91
CA LYS A 86 -7.25 -0.64 9.93
C LYS A 86 -8.71 -0.47 9.52
N ALA A 87 -9.50 -1.50 9.68
CA ALA A 87 -10.95 -1.42 9.56
C ALA A 87 -11.48 -0.31 10.49
N ASN A 88 -12.44 0.48 9.99
CA ASN A 88 -13.10 1.57 10.73
C ASN A 88 -12.17 2.68 11.24
N SER A 89 -11.07 2.95 10.56
CA SER A 89 -10.17 4.07 10.88
C SER A 89 -10.19 5.09 9.74
N ASP A 90 -10.35 6.35 10.09
CA ASP A 90 -10.31 7.52 9.19
C ASP A 90 -8.88 8.09 9.05
N ASN A 91 -7.90 7.46 9.67
CA ASN A 91 -6.53 7.97 9.66
C ASN A 91 -5.75 7.52 8.41
N PHE A 92 -6.23 7.96 7.24
CA PHE A 92 -5.62 7.66 5.93
C PHE A 92 -4.49 8.63 5.54
N ARG A 93 -4.35 9.78 6.24
CA ARG A 93 -3.48 10.90 5.81
C ARG A 93 -1.99 10.59 5.69
N LYS A 94 -1.49 9.51 6.27
CA LYS A 94 -0.06 9.11 6.21
C LYS A 94 0.13 7.59 6.06
N SER A 95 -0.83 6.92 5.44
CA SER A 95 -0.75 5.49 5.15
C SER A 95 0.43 5.18 4.20
N ALA A 96 1.00 4.00 4.31
CA ALA A 96 2.06 3.53 3.42
C ALA A 96 1.59 3.47 1.96
N ILE A 97 0.29 3.23 1.73
CA ILE A 97 -0.32 3.17 0.40
C ILE A 97 -0.16 4.48 -0.37
N GLN A 98 -0.23 5.64 0.30
CA GLN A 98 -0.05 6.95 -0.37
C GLN A 98 1.37 7.09 -0.96
N GLY A 99 2.36 6.52 -0.29
CA GLY A 99 3.71 6.49 -0.83
C GLY A 99 3.87 5.61 -2.06
N ILE A 100 3.04 4.58 -2.18
CA ILE A 100 2.94 3.70 -3.37
C ILE A 100 2.18 4.44 -4.47
N MET A 101 1.02 5.03 -4.16
CA MET A 101 0.23 5.84 -5.10
C MET A 101 1.09 6.91 -5.79
N LYS A 102 1.87 7.67 -5.01
CA LYS A 102 2.76 8.71 -5.56
C LYS A 102 3.79 8.17 -6.57
N ARG A 103 4.24 6.93 -6.43
CA ARG A 103 5.16 6.29 -7.37
C ARG A 103 4.47 5.89 -8.68
N ILE A 104 3.27 5.37 -8.55
CA ILE A 104 2.41 5.02 -9.69
C ILE A 104 2.03 6.28 -10.46
N GLU A 105 1.67 7.36 -9.76
CA GLU A 105 1.40 8.68 -10.32
C GLU A 105 2.62 9.24 -11.07
N ASN A 106 3.80 9.19 -10.47
CA ASN A 106 5.05 9.64 -11.10
C ASN A 106 5.41 8.85 -12.37
N ALA A 107 4.87 7.64 -12.53
CA ALA A 107 4.97 6.83 -13.74
C ALA A 107 3.85 7.14 -14.75
N ASN A 108 3.06 8.22 -14.54
CA ASN A 108 1.94 8.65 -15.36
C ASN A 108 0.86 7.55 -15.55
N LYS A 109 0.59 6.75 -14.52
CA LYS A 109 -0.43 5.71 -14.54
C LYS A 109 -1.69 6.17 -13.81
N THR A 110 -2.84 5.76 -14.36
CA THR A 110 -4.16 6.12 -13.82
C THR A 110 -4.45 5.36 -12.54
N ILE A 111 -4.86 6.09 -11.51
CA ILE A 111 -5.28 5.55 -10.22
C ILE A 111 -6.77 5.88 -10.01
N VAL A 112 -7.50 4.90 -9.51
CA VAL A 112 -8.89 5.05 -9.05
C VAL A 112 -8.97 4.54 -7.61
N ILE A 113 -9.73 5.21 -6.77
CA ILE A 113 -9.82 4.89 -5.34
C ILE A 113 -11.23 4.45 -5.00
N TYR A 114 -11.34 3.37 -4.23
CA TYR A 114 -12.54 3.00 -3.51
C TYR A 114 -12.29 3.17 -2.02
N GLU A 115 -12.97 4.15 -1.42
CA GLU A 115 -12.91 4.40 0.03
C GLU A 115 -14.31 4.80 0.52
N PRO A 116 -15.05 3.90 1.18
CA PRO A 116 -16.43 4.15 1.61
C PRO A 116 -16.57 5.34 2.56
N THR A 117 -15.54 5.61 3.37
CA THR A 117 -15.56 6.67 4.39
C THR A 117 -15.32 8.07 3.83
N LEU A 118 -14.82 8.16 2.59
CA LEU A 118 -14.60 9.45 1.92
C LEU A 118 -15.88 9.94 1.25
N ASN A 119 -16.36 11.13 1.61
CA ASN A 119 -17.51 11.78 0.97
C ASN A 119 -17.09 12.81 -0.10
N VAL A 120 -16.08 12.48 -0.89
CA VAL A 120 -15.59 13.33 -1.99
C VAL A 120 -15.55 12.50 -3.27
N SER A 121 -15.58 13.19 -4.43
CA SER A 121 -15.44 12.56 -5.75
C SER A 121 -13.98 12.42 -6.19
N GLU A 122 -13.08 13.13 -5.52
CA GLU A 122 -11.66 13.17 -5.85
C GLU A 122 -10.80 13.22 -4.58
N PHE A 123 -9.67 12.51 -4.58
CA PHE A 123 -8.69 12.51 -3.49
C PHE A 123 -7.28 12.53 -4.06
N TYR A 124 -6.51 13.58 -3.78
CA TYR A 124 -5.18 13.84 -4.32
C TYR A 124 -5.09 13.77 -5.86
N GLY A 125 -6.10 14.28 -6.57
CA GLY A 125 -6.13 14.25 -8.03
C GLY A 125 -6.61 12.93 -8.63
N HIS A 126 -7.04 11.98 -7.80
CA HIS A 126 -7.53 10.68 -8.25
C HIS A 126 -9.02 10.53 -8.00
N GLU A 127 -9.72 9.95 -8.97
CA GLU A 127 -11.15 9.66 -8.90
C GLU A 127 -11.48 8.73 -7.72
N VAL A 128 -12.55 9.07 -6.97
CA VAL A 128 -13.10 8.23 -5.91
C VAL A 128 -14.42 7.62 -6.38
N VAL A 129 -14.42 6.31 -6.63
CA VAL A 129 -15.60 5.54 -7.01
C VAL A 129 -16.34 5.10 -5.76
N LYS A 130 -17.67 5.27 -5.74
CA LYS A 130 -18.53 4.92 -4.61
C LYS A 130 -19.10 3.52 -4.69
N ASN A 131 -19.31 3.04 -5.90
CA ASN A 131 -19.83 1.71 -6.14
C ASN A 131 -18.68 0.70 -6.23
N LEU A 132 -18.73 -0.34 -5.40
CA LEU A 132 -17.67 -1.34 -5.36
C LEU A 132 -17.61 -2.18 -6.64
N GLU A 133 -18.74 -2.53 -7.21
CA GLU A 133 -18.76 -3.36 -8.43
C GLU A 133 -18.23 -2.56 -9.64
N GLU A 134 -18.63 -1.29 -9.78
CA GLU A 134 -18.05 -0.38 -10.77
C GLU A 134 -16.53 -0.25 -10.60
N PHE A 135 -16.05 -0.10 -9.36
CA PHE A 135 -14.62 -0.06 -9.06
C PHE A 135 -13.91 -1.33 -9.50
N LYS A 136 -14.47 -2.52 -9.18
CA LYS A 136 -13.90 -3.81 -9.56
C LYS A 136 -13.83 -3.98 -11.08
N GLU A 137 -14.87 -3.58 -11.80
CA GLU A 137 -14.92 -3.67 -13.26
C GLU A 137 -13.92 -2.74 -13.92
N LYS A 138 -13.81 -1.51 -13.44
CA LYS A 138 -12.96 -0.45 -14.00
C LYS A 138 -11.47 -0.75 -13.84
N CYS A 139 -11.08 -1.48 -12.80
CA CYS A 139 -9.67 -1.68 -12.47
C CYS A 139 -9.05 -2.91 -13.16
N THR A 140 -7.86 -2.73 -13.72
CA THR A 140 -7.01 -3.82 -14.24
C THR A 140 -6.35 -4.61 -13.11
N VAL A 141 -5.84 -3.88 -12.09
CA VAL A 141 -5.27 -4.44 -10.86
C VAL A 141 -5.83 -3.66 -9.68
N ILE A 142 -6.20 -4.35 -8.62
CA ILE A 142 -6.69 -3.78 -7.38
C ILE A 142 -5.63 -3.97 -6.30
N VAL A 143 -5.18 -2.88 -5.71
CA VAL A 143 -4.24 -2.89 -4.59
C VAL A 143 -5.00 -2.81 -3.29
N ALA A 144 -4.89 -3.84 -2.47
CA ALA A 144 -5.53 -3.91 -1.17
C ALA A 144 -4.51 -4.13 -0.05
N ASN A 145 -4.64 -3.37 1.03
CA ASN A 145 -3.84 -3.59 2.23
C ASN A 145 -4.11 -4.97 2.85
N ARG A 146 -5.37 -5.39 2.78
CA ARG A 146 -5.86 -6.69 3.26
C ARG A 146 -6.78 -7.31 2.23
N MET A 147 -6.83 -8.64 2.25
CA MET A 147 -7.81 -9.38 1.48
C MET A 147 -9.13 -9.39 2.26
N GLU A 148 -10.12 -8.65 1.77
CA GLU A 148 -11.45 -8.60 2.39
C GLU A 148 -12.45 -9.45 1.59
N THR A 149 -13.53 -9.88 2.27
CA THR A 149 -14.57 -10.71 1.67
C THR A 149 -15.27 -10.02 0.49
N GLU A 150 -15.33 -8.70 0.51
CA GLU A 150 -15.88 -7.87 -0.56
C GLU A 150 -15.10 -7.99 -1.89
N LEU A 151 -13.82 -8.40 -1.84
CA LEU A 151 -12.98 -8.62 -3.03
C LEU A 151 -13.05 -10.05 -3.58
N ARG A 152 -13.90 -10.89 -3.01
CA ARG A 152 -14.16 -12.23 -3.56
C ARG A 152 -14.75 -12.12 -4.96
N GLY A 153 -14.34 -13.04 -5.82
CA GLY A 153 -14.72 -13.06 -7.24
C GLY A 153 -13.83 -12.24 -8.17
N VAL A 154 -12.90 -11.45 -7.61
CA VAL A 154 -11.86 -10.70 -8.36
C VAL A 154 -10.46 -10.90 -7.77
N GLU A 155 -10.25 -11.98 -7.03
CA GLU A 155 -8.98 -12.28 -6.34
C GLU A 155 -7.79 -12.31 -7.31
N ASP A 156 -8.02 -12.73 -8.52
CA ASP A 156 -7.04 -12.75 -9.59
C ASP A 156 -6.52 -11.34 -9.92
N LYS A 157 -7.35 -10.29 -9.79
CA LYS A 157 -6.98 -8.89 -10.00
C LYS A 157 -6.32 -8.26 -8.76
N VAL A 158 -6.40 -8.90 -7.59
CA VAL A 158 -5.98 -8.29 -6.33
C VAL A 158 -4.50 -8.49 -6.06
N TYR A 159 -3.78 -7.38 -5.96
CA TYR A 159 -2.45 -7.34 -5.38
C TYR A 159 -2.54 -7.03 -3.89
N THR A 160 -2.21 -7.98 -3.07
CA THR A 160 -2.10 -7.80 -1.63
C THR A 160 -0.84 -8.45 -1.08
N ARG A 161 -0.37 -7.97 0.06
CA ARG A 161 0.73 -8.58 0.82
C ARG A 161 0.21 -9.26 2.08
N ASP A 162 -1.10 -9.34 2.22
CA ASP A 162 -1.77 -10.08 3.28
C ASP A 162 -1.79 -11.58 2.95
N LEU A 163 -0.76 -12.30 3.42
CA LEU A 163 -0.61 -13.74 3.15
C LEU A 163 -1.40 -14.64 4.10
N TYR A 164 -1.86 -14.10 5.21
CA TYR A 164 -2.45 -14.92 6.27
C TYR A 164 -3.93 -14.62 6.52
N MET A 165 -4.48 -13.56 5.91
CA MET A 165 -5.87 -13.11 6.09
C MET A 165 -6.25 -12.98 7.58
N ARG A 166 -5.31 -12.49 8.40
CA ARG A 166 -5.47 -12.37 9.85
C ARG A 166 -5.18 -10.94 10.31
N ASP A 167 -5.94 -10.51 11.30
CA ASP A 167 -5.68 -9.30 12.08
C ASP A 167 -4.46 -9.44 13.00
#